data_92d598d75798ef9841aa6508b9794cc4
#
_entry.id   92d598d75798ef9841aa6508b9794cc4
#
_cell.length_a   1.000
_cell.length_b   1.000
_cell.length_c   1.000
_cell.angle_alpha   90.00
_cell.angle_beta   90.00
_cell.angle_gamma   90.00
#
_symmetry.space_group_name_H-M   'P 1'
#
loop_
_entity.id
_entity.type
_entity.pdbx_description
1 polymer ?
#
loop_
_entity_poly.entity_id
_entity_poly.type
_entity_poly.pdbx_seq_one_letter_code
_entity_poly.pdbx_strand_id
1 'polypeptide(L)'
;MPQVLNYASSGVRGTAAAALYARDRQGPKFAFQHLIYPMIDDRTAVRKDLHPCVGEFVWTQKNNYFGWRSLLGEEPGAADVSPYAAAARAADVSGLPPTYISVGGLDLFLEENLAYADRLSRAGVPVELHMYPRAYHGFYRATNARVTRQAEHDTREALRRFLHG
;
A
#
# COMPACT_ATOMS: atom_id res chain seq x y z
N MET A 1 -24.35 5.72 0.53
CA MET A 1 -23.41 5.42 -0.56
C MET A 1 -22.21 4.69 0.03
N PRO A 2 -21.67 3.63 -0.59
CA PRO A 2 -20.49 2.94 -0.09
C PRO A 2 -19.29 3.88 -0.11
N GLN A 3 -18.56 3.95 1.00
CA GLN A 3 -17.34 4.75 1.09
C GLN A 3 -16.16 3.94 0.59
N VAL A 4 -15.45 4.43 -0.40
CA VAL A 4 -14.24 3.84 -0.96
C VAL A 4 -13.03 4.64 -0.47
N LEU A 5 -12.07 3.96 0.10
CA LEU A 5 -10.76 4.53 0.39
C LEU A 5 -9.85 4.32 -0.81
N ASN A 6 -9.47 5.40 -1.47
CA ASN A 6 -8.54 5.38 -2.59
C ASN A 6 -7.21 6.02 -2.21
N TYR A 7 -6.10 5.36 -2.52
CA TYR A 7 -4.75 5.85 -2.31
C TYR A 7 -3.90 5.71 -3.57
N ALA A 8 -3.44 6.83 -4.09
CA ALA A 8 -2.33 6.89 -5.04
C ALA A 8 -1.16 7.62 -4.36
N SER A 9 0.03 7.11 -4.49
CA SER A 9 1.23 7.44 -3.72
C SER A 9 1.75 8.86 -3.90
N SER A 10 1.01 9.85 -3.48
CA SER A 10 1.53 11.23 -3.47
C SER A 10 1.28 11.92 -2.13
N GLY A 11 1.85 11.31 -1.10
CA GLY A 11 1.99 11.96 0.21
C GLY A 11 0.75 11.95 1.08
N VAL A 12 0.96 11.53 2.32
CA VAL A 12 0.15 11.73 3.52
C VAL A 12 -0.83 10.62 3.90
N ARG A 13 -0.47 9.96 5.01
CA ARG A 13 -1.31 9.17 5.93
C ARG A 13 -2.20 8.15 5.23
N GLY A 14 -1.63 6.97 5.06
CA GLY A 14 -2.12 5.91 4.23
C GLY A 14 -3.57 5.50 4.45
N THR A 15 -4.23 5.27 3.36
CA THR A 15 -5.57 4.68 3.28
C THR A 15 -5.70 3.43 4.15
N ALA A 16 -4.68 2.56 4.18
CA ALA A 16 -4.64 1.38 5.03
C ALA A 16 -4.65 1.73 6.53
N ALA A 17 -3.90 2.75 6.95
CA ALA A 17 -3.90 3.24 8.33
C ALA A 17 -5.24 3.88 8.71
N ALA A 18 -5.89 4.59 7.78
CA ALA A 18 -7.23 5.14 7.99
C ALA A 18 -8.30 4.05 8.15
N ALA A 19 -8.19 2.95 7.40
CA ALA A 19 -9.08 1.80 7.54
C ALA A 19 -8.92 1.12 8.90
N LEU A 20 -7.68 0.93 9.36
CA LEU A 20 -7.39 0.43 10.70
C LEU A 20 -7.98 1.33 11.78
N TYR A 21 -7.72 2.64 11.68
CA TYR A 21 -8.22 3.61 12.65
C TYR A 21 -9.75 3.62 12.71
N ALA A 22 -10.41 3.60 11.56
CA ALA A 22 -11.87 3.57 11.50
C ALA A 22 -12.44 2.29 12.11
N ARG A 23 -11.86 1.12 11.82
CA ARG A 23 -12.25 -0.16 12.42
C ARG A 23 -12.12 -0.11 13.93
N ASP A 24 -10.96 0.27 14.44
CA ASP A 24 -10.64 0.22 15.88
C ASP A 24 -11.44 1.23 16.70
N ARG A 25 -11.87 2.32 16.07
CA ARG A 25 -12.71 3.35 16.68
C ARG A 25 -14.21 3.18 16.40
N GLN A 26 -14.62 2.05 15.80
CA GLN A 26 -16.00 1.81 15.41
C GLN A 26 -16.59 2.95 14.58
N GLY A 27 -15.73 3.55 13.75
CA GLY A 27 -16.05 4.65 12.85
C GLY A 27 -16.77 4.19 11.55
N PRO A 28 -16.72 4.99 10.50
CA PRO A 28 -17.38 4.66 9.25
C PRO A 28 -16.83 3.35 8.66
N LYS A 29 -17.73 2.48 8.21
CA LYS A 29 -17.38 1.24 7.53
C LYS A 29 -17.04 1.56 6.07
N PHE A 30 -15.80 1.31 5.68
CA PHE A 30 -15.38 1.40 4.29
C PHE A 30 -15.78 0.14 3.53
N ALA A 31 -16.30 0.32 2.32
CA ALA A 31 -16.70 -0.79 1.48
C ALA A 31 -15.50 -1.48 0.81
N PHE A 32 -14.41 -0.72 0.59
CA PHE A 32 -13.26 -1.19 -0.19
C PHE A 32 -12.01 -0.34 0.06
N GLN A 33 -10.83 -0.96 0.05
CA GLN A 33 -9.53 -0.30 0.02
C GLN A 33 -8.90 -0.47 -1.36
N HIS A 34 -8.53 0.63 -2.00
CA HIS A 34 -7.80 0.63 -3.26
C HIS A 34 -6.40 1.19 -3.03
N LEU A 35 -5.40 0.31 -3.01
CA LEU A 35 -4.02 0.59 -2.64
C LEU A 35 -3.09 0.44 -3.85
N ILE A 36 -2.56 1.55 -4.34
CA ILE A 36 -1.62 1.57 -5.47
C ILE A 36 -0.22 1.81 -4.92
N TYR A 37 0.64 0.80 -4.99
CA TYR A 37 1.99 0.76 -4.41
C TYR A 37 2.09 1.51 -3.07
N PRO A 38 1.27 1.13 -2.06
CA PRO A 38 1.20 1.87 -0.82
C PRO A 38 2.50 1.78 0.00
N MET A 39 2.88 2.90 0.59
CA MET A 39 3.92 3.02 1.60
C MET A 39 3.27 2.73 2.97
N ILE A 40 3.49 1.55 3.54
CA ILE A 40 2.78 1.06 4.72
C ILE A 40 3.68 0.54 5.84
N ASP A 41 4.98 0.38 5.58
CA ASP A 41 5.95 -0.12 6.54
C ASP A 41 7.16 0.82 6.63
N ASP A 42 7.29 1.50 7.76
CA ASP A 42 8.41 2.41 8.02
C ASP A 42 9.77 1.69 8.08
N ARG A 43 9.78 0.39 8.43
CA ARG A 43 10.99 -0.43 8.48
C ARG A 43 11.67 -0.59 7.13
N THR A 44 10.92 -0.51 6.02
CA THR A 44 11.48 -0.51 4.66
C THR A 44 12.50 0.62 4.46
N ALA A 45 12.34 1.73 5.18
CA ALA A 45 13.27 2.88 5.11
C ALA A 45 14.68 2.57 5.66
N VAL A 46 14.80 1.63 6.58
CA VAL A 46 16.04 1.32 7.32
C VAL A 46 16.56 -0.09 7.09
N ARG A 47 15.85 -0.92 6.33
CA ARG A 47 16.24 -2.30 6.00
C ARG A 47 17.54 -2.32 5.19
N LYS A 48 18.41 -3.29 5.50
CA LYS A 48 19.70 -3.52 4.80
C LYS A 48 19.63 -4.69 3.82
N ASP A 49 18.59 -5.50 3.91
CA ASP A 49 18.39 -6.75 3.16
C ASP A 49 17.31 -6.64 2.08
N LEU A 50 17.13 -5.44 1.54
CA LEU A 50 16.21 -5.22 0.42
C LEU A 50 16.66 -5.99 -0.82
N HIS A 51 15.71 -6.47 -1.60
CA HIS A 51 15.98 -7.07 -2.90
C HIS A 51 16.81 -6.11 -3.78
N PRO A 52 17.91 -6.55 -4.41
CA PRO A 52 18.87 -5.67 -5.06
C PRO A 52 18.33 -4.88 -6.25
N CYS A 53 17.16 -5.25 -6.79
CA CYS A 53 16.57 -4.58 -7.95
C CYS A 53 15.42 -3.63 -7.59
N VAL A 54 15.10 -3.42 -6.31
CA VAL A 54 14.00 -2.52 -5.91
C VAL A 54 14.51 -1.15 -5.48
N GLY A 55 13.69 -0.13 -5.67
CA GLY A 55 13.94 1.21 -5.15
C GLY A 55 15.05 2.01 -5.87
N GLU A 56 15.45 1.61 -7.07
CA GLU A 56 16.44 2.36 -7.86
C GLU A 56 15.82 3.54 -8.63
N PHE A 57 14.54 3.46 -8.95
CA PHE A 57 13.86 4.45 -9.81
C PHE A 57 12.76 5.18 -9.06
N VAL A 58 12.69 6.48 -9.24
CA VAL A 58 11.66 7.41 -8.76
C VAL A 58 11.60 7.50 -7.23
N TRP A 59 11.30 6.39 -6.55
CA TRP A 59 11.21 6.34 -5.09
C TRP A 59 12.28 5.43 -4.51
N THR A 60 13.35 6.05 -4.01
CA THR A 60 14.51 5.36 -3.45
C THR A 60 14.36 5.17 -1.93
N GLN A 61 15.20 4.30 -1.35
CA GLN A 61 15.23 4.13 0.10
C GLN A 61 15.54 5.45 0.84
N LYS A 62 16.39 6.31 0.27
CA LYS A 62 16.69 7.64 0.83
C LYS A 62 15.44 8.53 0.85
N ASN A 63 14.67 8.54 -0.23
CA ASN A 63 13.42 9.29 -0.29
C ASN A 63 12.40 8.75 0.71
N ASN A 64 12.34 7.43 0.84
CA ASN A 64 11.46 6.74 1.77
C ASN A 64 11.81 7.06 3.23
N TYR A 65 13.11 7.05 3.57
CA TYR A 65 13.57 7.46 4.89
C TYR A 65 13.16 8.88 5.22
N PHE A 66 13.38 9.83 4.29
CA PHE A 66 12.97 11.21 4.46
C PHE A 66 11.45 11.34 4.65
N GLY A 67 10.68 10.61 3.84
CA GLY A 67 9.22 10.60 3.93
C GLY A 67 8.72 10.10 5.28
N TRP A 68 9.23 8.96 5.75
CA TRP A 68 8.85 8.40 7.04
C TRP A 68 9.28 9.29 8.20
N ARG A 69 10.51 9.79 8.19
CA ARG A 69 10.99 10.70 9.24
C ARG A 69 10.14 11.97 9.34
N SER A 70 9.76 12.53 8.19
CA SER A 70 8.88 13.71 8.14
C SER A 70 7.48 13.41 8.67
N LEU A 71 6.96 12.20 8.42
CA LEU A 71 5.64 11.79 8.88
C LEU A 71 5.61 11.50 10.38
N LEU A 72 6.63 10.78 10.88
CA LEU A 72 6.69 10.33 12.27
C LEU A 72 7.19 11.43 13.22
N GLY A 73 8.00 12.36 12.72
CA GLY A 73 8.72 13.32 13.56
C GLY A 73 9.93 12.72 14.29
N GLU A 74 10.20 11.43 14.07
CA GLU A 74 11.26 10.63 14.68
C GLU A 74 11.86 9.63 13.67
N GLU A 75 12.87 8.86 14.10
CA GLU A 75 13.54 7.90 13.23
C GLU A 75 12.61 6.73 12.85
N PRO A 76 12.50 6.38 11.54
CA PRO A 76 11.77 5.21 11.12
C PRO A 76 12.45 3.94 11.61
N GLY A 77 11.66 2.88 11.79
CA GLY A 77 12.16 1.59 12.30
C GLY A 77 12.15 1.45 13.82
N ALA A 78 11.78 2.48 14.57
CA ALA A 78 11.61 2.40 16.02
C ALA A 78 10.57 1.34 16.43
N ALA A 79 10.66 0.84 17.67
CA ALA A 79 9.81 -0.27 18.12
C ALA A 79 8.34 0.11 18.28
N ASP A 80 8.06 1.36 18.61
CA ASP A 80 6.78 1.90 19.05
C ASP A 80 6.03 2.72 17.99
N VAL A 81 6.44 2.61 16.72
CA VAL A 81 5.74 3.27 15.61
C VAL A 81 4.28 2.82 15.54
N SER A 82 3.37 3.79 15.58
CA SER A 82 1.94 3.53 15.59
C SER A 82 1.45 2.83 14.31
N PRO A 83 0.58 1.81 14.40
CA PRO A 83 -0.06 1.20 13.24
C PRO A 83 -0.95 2.18 12.46
N TYR A 84 -1.38 3.26 13.09
CA TYR A 84 -2.12 4.34 12.42
C TYR A 84 -1.23 5.30 11.63
N ALA A 85 0.08 5.14 11.72
CA ALA A 85 1.04 5.75 10.81
C ALA A 85 1.56 4.72 9.80
N ALA A 86 1.92 3.53 10.25
CA ALA A 86 2.48 2.44 9.46
C ALA A 86 1.60 1.18 9.56
N ALA A 87 0.68 0.98 8.61
CA ALA A 87 -0.35 -0.06 8.67
C ALA A 87 0.22 -1.49 8.79
N ALA A 88 1.41 -1.73 8.25
CA ALA A 88 2.11 -3.01 8.38
C ALA A 88 2.51 -3.34 9.83
N ARG A 89 2.51 -2.37 10.74
CA ARG A 89 2.77 -2.55 12.18
C ARG A 89 1.56 -3.10 12.94
N ALA A 90 0.36 -3.06 12.38
CA ALA A 90 -0.83 -3.57 13.06
C ALA A 90 -0.66 -5.04 13.43
N ALA A 91 -0.89 -5.39 14.69
CA ALA A 91 -0.84 -6.79 15.13
C ALA A 91 -1.98 -7.61 14.52
N ASP A 92 -3.17 -7.02 14.42
CA ASP A 92 -4.37 -7.61 13.84
C ASP A 92 -4.85 -6.77 12.64
N VAL A 93 -5.11 -7.45 11.52
CA VAL A 93 -5.66 -6.86 10.29
C VAL A 93 -7.01 -7.47 9.91
N SER A 94 -7.63 -8.25 10.81
CA SER A 94 -8.96 -8.81 10.61
C SER A 94 -10.04 -7.73 10.56
N GLY A 95 -11.14 -7.99 9.90
CA GLY A 95 -12.27 -7.07 9.81
C GLY A 95 -12.02 -5.79 8.98
N LEU A 96 -10.87 -5.70 8.31
CA LEU A 96 -10.63 -4.67 7.32
C LEU A 96 -11.49 -4.90 6.06
N PRO A 97 -11.81 -3.86 5.29
CA PRO A 97 -12.60 -4.01 4.08
C PRO A 97 -11.84 -4.80 2.99
N PRO A 98 -12.57 -5.41 2.03
CA PRO A 98 -11.95 -6.00 0.85
C PRO A 98 -10.91 -5.06 0.23
N THR A 99 -9.79 -5.61 -0.20
CA THR A 99 -8.61 -4.82 -0.54
C THR A 99 -8.06 -5.18 -1.91
N TYR A 100 -7.87 -4.17 -2.76
CA TYR A 100 -7.06 -4.24 -3.97
C TYR A 100 -5.68 -3.66 -3.69
N ILE A 101 -4.63 -4.38 -4.07
CA ILE A 101 -3.24 -3.91 -3.98
C ILE A 101 -2.59 -4.07 -5.35
N SER A 102 -1.92 -3.02 -5.83
CA SER A 102 -1.07 -3.10 -7.01
C SER A 102 0.32 -2.56 -6.74
N VAL A 103 1.35 -3.25 -7.22
CA VAL A 103 2.75 -2.88 -7.00
C VAL A 103 3.62 -3.26 -8.19
N GLY A 104 4.68 -2.51 -8.45
CA GLY A 104 5.68 -2.81 -9.46
C GLY A 104 6.73 -3.80 -8.94
N GLY A 105 7.23 -4.70 -9.81
CA GLY A 105 8.28 -5.66 -9.45
C GLY A 105 9.66 -5.04 -9.18
N LEU A 106 9.85 -3.75 -9.50
CA LEU A 106 11.06 -2.96 -9.19
C LEU A 106 10.78 -1.85 -8.17
N ASP A 107 9.57 -1.84 -7.61
CA ASP A 107 9.17 -0.85 -6.61
C ASP A 107 9.83 -1.13 -5.26
N LEU A 108 10.27 -0.10 -4.55
CA LEU A 108 10.79 -0.22 -3.20
C LEU A 108 9.81 -0.92 -2.25
N PHE A 109 8.52 -0.72 -2.48
CA PHE A 109 7.44 -1.23 -1.63
C PHE A 109 6.97 -2.65 -1.98
N LEU A 110 7.67 -3.35 -2.90
CA LEU A 110 7.28 -4.68 -3.34
C LEU A 110 7.07 -5.64 -2.15
N GLU A 111 8.08 -5.80 -1.33
CA GLU A 111 8.06 -6.81 -0.26
C GLU A 111 7.04 -6.47 0.84
N GLU A 112 6.94 -5.22 1.25
CA GLU A 112 5.96 -4.81 2.25
C GLU A 112 4.51 -4.99 1.76
N ASN A 113 4.26 -4.77 0.47
CA ASN A 113 2.93 -4.96 -0.12
C ASN A 113 2.57 -6.44 -0.23
N LEU A 114 3.52 -7.30 -0.64
CA LEU A 114 3.32 -8.75 -0.66
C LEU A 114 3.06 -9.30 0.75
N ALA A 115 3.85 -8.90 1.73
CA ALA A 115 3.70 -9.30 3.12
C ALA A 115 2.35 -8.84 3.70
N TYR A 116 1.92 -7.63 3.39
CA TYR A 116 0.64 -7.10 3.86
C TYR A 116 -0.55 -7.84 3.22
N ALA A 117 -0.49 -8.13 1.92
CA ALA A 117 -1.50 -8.92 1.22
C ALA A 117 -1.64 -10.33 1.81
N ASP A 118 -0.53 -11.02 2.10
CA ASP A 118 -0.54 -12.33 2.77
C ASP A 118 -1.22 -12.25 4.15
N ARG A 119 -0.87 -11.26 4.95
CA ARG A 119 -1.47 -11.05 6.27
C ARG A 119 -2.97 -10.79 6.20
N LEU A 120 -3.42 -9.93 5.30
CA LEU A 120 -4.84 -9.67 5.07
C LEU A 120 -5.58 -10.95 4.70
N SER A 121 -5.04 -11.71 3.74
CA SER A 121 -5.62 -12.98 3.28
C SER A 121 -5.73 -14.00 4.43
N ARG A 122 -4.68 -14.16 5.23
CA ARG A 122 -4.70 -15.04 6.42
C ARG A 122 -5.70 -14.61 7.47
N ALA A 123 -5.97 -13.32 7.57
CA ALA A 123 -6.98 -12.75 8.46
C ALA A 123 -8.43 -12.84 7.92
N GLY A 124 -8.64 -13.49 6.76
CA GLY A 124 -9.95 -13.65 6.13
C GLY A 124 -10.45 -12.42 5.39
N VAL A 125 -9.60 -11.42 5.15
CA VAL A 125 -9.95 -10.25 4.33
C VAL A 125 -9.81 -10.61 2.86
N PRO A 126 -10.83 -10.40 1.99
CA PRO A 126 -10.71 -10.61 0.56
C PRO A 126 -9.64 -9.67 -0.04
N VAL A 127 -8.65 -10.25 -0.71
CA VAL A 127 -7.54 -9.50 -1.32
C VAL A 127 -7.40 -9.81 -2.80
N GLU A 128 -7.30 -8.78 -3.61
CA GLU A 128 -6.86 -8.85 -4.99
C GLU A 128 -5.50 -8.16 -5.11
N LEU A 129 -4.45 -8.93 -5.47
CA LEU A 129 -3.08 -8.44 -5.57
C LEU A 129 -2.56 -8.54 -7.00
N HIS A 130 -2.07 -7.43 -7.55
CA HIS A 130 -1.42 -7.34 -8.85
C HIS A 130 0.03 -6.90 -8.71
N MET A 131 0.96 -7.77 -9.10
CA MET A 131 2.36 -7.43 -9.23
C MET A 131 2.72 -7.28 -10.71
N TYR A 132 3.17 -6.10 -11.11
CA TYR A 132 3.53 -5.80 -12.50
C TYR A 132 5.04 -5.96 -12.73
N PRO A 133 5.46 -6.98 -13.52
CA PRO A 133 6.88 -7.20 -13.77
C PRO A 133 7.54 -5.99 -14.43
N ARG A 134 8.77 -5.67 -14.01
CA ARG A 134 9.58 -4.56 -14.54
C ARG A 134 8.99 -3.15 -14.36
N ALA A 135 7.88 -3.01 -13.64
CA ALA A 135 7.34 -1.73 -13.27
C ALA A 135 8.06 -1.18 -12.01
N TYR A 136 8.38 0.09 -12.02
CA TYR A 136 8.98 0.81 -10.89
C TYR A 136 7.95 1.71 -10.20
N HIS A 137 8.29 2.29 -9.07
CA HIS A 137 7.38 3.20 -8.35
C HIS A 137 6.93 4.36 -9.24
N GLY A 138 5.62 4.61 -9.29
CA GLY A 138 5.08 5.69 -10.14
C GLY A 138 4.96 5.36 -11.63
N PHE A 139 5.05 4.08 -12.03
CA PHE A 139 4.96 3.66 -13.42
C PHE A 139 3.66 4.10 -14.13
N TYR A 140 2.60 4.39 -13.41
CA TYR A 140 1.36 4.97 -13.96
C TYR A 140 1.58 6.30 -14.72
N ARG A 141 2.70 6.98 -14.47
CA ARG A 141 3.06 8.20 -15.20
C ARG A 141 3.49 7.94 -16.66
N ALA A 142 3.89 6.70 -16.97
CA ALA A 142 4.23 6.27 -18.33
C ALA A 142 2.97 5.82 -19.07
N THR A 143 2.07 6.74 -19.38
CA THR A 143 0.71 6.48 -19.90
C THR A 143 0.67 5.64 -21.18
N ASN A 144 1.73 5.72 -22.00
CA ASN A 144 1.87 4.95 -23.25
C ASN A 144 2.44 3.55 -23.02
N ALA A 145 2.91 3.20 -21.83
CA ALA A 145 3.46 1.88 -21.55
C ALA A 145 2.36 0.81 -21.49
N ARG A 146 2.64 -0.37 -22.04
CA ARG A 146 1.68 -1.50 -22.00
C ARG A 146 1.32 -1.88 -20.58
N VAL A 147 2.30 -1.89 -19.68
CA VAL A 147 2.10 -2.22 -18.26
C VAL A 147 1.16 -1.21 -17.57
N THR A 148 1.27 0.07 -17.89
CA THR A 148 0.38 1.11 -17.34
C THR A 148 -1.06 0.90 -17.79
N ARG A 149 -1.28 0.68 -19.10
CA ARG A 149 -2.63 0.40 -19.62
C ARG A 149 -3.25 -0.85 -19.02
N GLN A 150 -2.43 -1.89 -18.79
CA GLN A 150 -2.90 -3.11 -18.11
C GLN A 150 -3.31 -2.80 -16.68
N ALA A 151 -2.48 -2.11 -15.93
CA ALA A 151 -2.76 -1.75 -14.53
C ALA A 151 -3.98 -0.85 -14.38
N GLU A 152 -4.18 0.09 -15.31
CA GLU A 152 -5.40 0.90 -15.36
C GLU A 152 -6.66 0.09 -15.67
N HIS A 153 -6.53 -0.90 -16.57
CA HIS A 153 -7.63 -1.82 -16.86
C HIS A 153 -7.99 -2.63 -15.62
N ASP A 154 -7.02 -3.28 -14.98
CA ASP A 154 -7.22 -4.13 -13.79
C ASP A 154 -7.82 -3.31 -12.63
N THR A 155 -7.31 -2.10 -12.42
CA THR A 155 -7.87 -1.14 -11.45
C THR A 155 -9.35 -0.83 -11.71
N ARG A 156 -9.71 -0.52 -12.97
CA ARG A 156 -11.11 -0.21 -13.30
C ARG A 156 -12.02 -1.40 -13.11
N GLU A 157 -11.57 -2.59 -13.49
CA GLU A 157 -12.34 -3.83 -13.30
C GLU A 157 -12.52 -4.17 -11.81
N ALA A 158 -11.49 -4.01 -11.01
CA ALA A 158 -11.59 -4.18 -9.55
C ALA A 158 -12.62 -3.20 -8.96
N LEU A 159 -12.51 -1.92 -9.28
CA LEU A 159 -13.47 -0.90 -8.81
C LEU A 159 -14.90 -1.21 -9.23
N ARG A 160 -15.14 -1.65 -10.47
CA ARG A 160 -16.48 -2.04 -10.95
C ARG A 160 -17.04 -3.19 -10.12
N ARG A 161 -16.26 -4.25 -9.88
CA ARG A 161 -16.71 -5.40 -9.09
C ARG A 161 -17.05 -5.02 -7.66
N PHE A 162 -16.26 -4.18 -7.02
CA PHE A 162 -16.49 -3.79 -5.63
C PHE A 162 -17.57 -2.72 -5.44
N LEU A 163 -17.88 -1.93 -6.46
CA LEU A 163 -18.88 -0.87 -6.37
C LEU A 163 -20.26 -1.27 -6.91
N HIS A 164 -20.31 -2.26 -7.79
CA HIS A 164 -21.54 -2.62 -8.52
C HIS A 164 -21.86 -4.12 -8.49
N GLY A 165 -20.98 -4.93 -7.83
CA GLY A 165 -21.14 -6.38 -7.68
C GLY A 165 -22.14 -6.82 -6.60
#